data_e67212d6aa9b23140f591d029a149f61
#
_entry.id   e67212d6aa9b23140f591d029a149f61
#
_cell.length_a   1.000
_cell.length_b   1.000
_cell.length_c   1.000
_cell.angle_alpha   90.00
_cell.angle_beta   90.00
_cell.angle_gamma   90.00
#
_symmetry.space_group_name_H-M   'P 1'
#
loop_
_entity.id
_entity.type
_entity.pdbx_description
1 polymer ?
#
loop_
_entity_poly.entity_id
_entity_poly.type
_entity_poly.pdbx_seq_one_letter_code
_entity_poly.pdbx_strand_id
1 'polypeptide(L)'
;MAAKKDRVLWADDEIDLLKPHILFLQDKGYEVVPVVSGQDAIDCCKEQSFDIIFLDENMPGLTGLETLSHIKEIAPNVPVVMVTKSEEESIMNQA
;
A
#
# COMPACT_ATOMS: atom_id res chain seq x y z
N MET A 1 2.24 15.62 -25.22
CA MET A 1 3.05 15.14 -24.11
C MET A 1 2.23 14.22 -23.18
N ALA A 2 2.75 13.07 -22.91
CA ALA A 2 2.03 12.11 -22.05
C ALA A 2 1.99 12.63 -20.62
N ALA A 3 0.83 12.54 -20.00
CA ALA A 3 0.71 12.88 -18.59
C ALA A 3 1.44 11.84 -17.74
N LYS A 4 2.07 12.30 -16.68
CA LYS A 4 2.71 11.41 -15.73
C LYS A 4 1.65 10.61 -15.00
N LYS A 5 1.81 9.30 -14.92
CA LYS A 5 0.91 8.46 -14.16
C LYS A 5 1.19 8.60 -12.68
N ASP A 6 0.15 8.65 -11.89
CA ASP A 6 0.30 8.58 -10.44
C ASP A 6 0.71 7.17 -10.07
N ARG A 7 1.66 7.06 -9.16
CA ARG A 7 2.23 5.78 -8.75
C ARG A 7 1.73 5.39 -7.37
N VAL A 8 1.24 4.17 -7.28
CA VAL A 8 0.65 3.62 -6.07
C VAL A 8 1.47 2.41 -5.62
N LEU A 9 1.95 2.43 -4.40
CA LEU A 9 2.58 1.26 -3.78
C LEU A 9 1.51 0.60 -2.92
N TRP A 10 1.31 -0.69 -3.10
CA TRP A 10 0.32 -1.43 -2.30
C TRP A 10 0.97 -2.66 -1.68
N ALA A 11 1.10 -2.65 -0.36
CA ALA A 11 1.70 -3.74 0.39
C ALA A 11 0.62 -4.54 1.12
N ASP A 12 0.51 -5.82 0.80
CA ASP A 12 -0.47 -6.72 1.40
C ASP A 12 0.02 -8.15 1.19
N ASP A 13 0.03 -8.94 2.25
CA ASP A 13 0.48 -10.34 2.14
C ASP A 13 -0.47 -11.21 1.31
N GLU A 14 -1.71 -10.75 1.13
CA GLU A 14 -2.69 -11.40 0.29
C GLU A 14 -2.92 -10.64 -1.00
N ILE A 15 -1.84 -10.13 -1.58
CA ILE A 15 -1.93 -9.25 -2.75
C ILE A 15 -2.62 -9.93 -3.93
N ASP A 16 -2.53 -11.25 -4.02
CA ASP A 16 -3.21 -11.99 -5.09
C ASP A 16 -4.72 -11.84 -5.04
N LEU A 17 -5.28 -11.64 -3.85
CA LEU A 17 -6.72 -11.43 -3.69
C LEU A 17 -7.13 -10.02 -4.11
N LEU A 18 -6.16 -9.13 -4.27
CA LEU A 18 -6.41 -7.74 -4.64
C LEU A 18 -6.22 -7.48 -6.12
N LYS A 19 -5.94 -8.51 -6.91
CA LYS A 19 -5.74 -8.35 -8.35
C LYS A 19 -6.86 -7.58 -9.06
N PRO A 20 -8.14 -7.85 -8.78
CA PRO A 20 -9.20 -7.06 -9.42
C PRO A 20 -9.11 -5.58 -9.09
N HIS A 21 -8.76 -5.24 -7.85
CA HIS A 21 -8.62 -3.84 -7.45
C HIS A 21 -7.42 -3.18 -8.13
N ILE A 22 -6.32 -3.93 -8.22
CA ILE A 22 -5.11 -3.43 -8.87
C ILE A 22 -5.39 -3.18 -10.35
N LEU A 23 -6.04 -4.12 -11.02
CA LEU A 23 -6.40 -3.98 -12.43
C LEU A 23 -7.32 -2.80 -12.65
N PHE A 24 -8.27 -2.57 -11.74
CA PHE A 24 -9.16 -1.44 -11.82
C PHE A 24 -8.37 -0.12 -11.77
N LEU A 25 -7.44 -0.01 -10.84
CA LEU A 25 -6.61 1.19 -10.72
C LEU A 25 -5.75 1.40 -11.95
N GLN A 26 -5.15 0.32 -12.47
CA GLN A 26 -4.33 0.41 -13.67
C GLN A 26 -5.17 0.86 -14.86
N ASP A 27 -6.40 0.38 -14.95
CA ASP A 27 -7.31 0.77 -16.01
C ASP A 27 -7.66 2.26 -15.93
N LYS A 28 -7.68 2.82 -14.71
CA LYS A 28 -7.93 4.25 -14.51
C LYS A 28 -6.69 5.11 -14.73
N GLY A 29 -5.57 4.52 -15.08
CA GLY A 29 -4.36 5.27 -15.41
C GLY A 29 -3.33 5.35 -14.30
N TYR A 30 -3.52 4.62 -13.21
CA TYR A 30 -2.53 4.56 -12.13
C TYR A 30 -1.50 3.48 -12.42
N GLU A 31 -0.27 3.74 -12.00
CA GLU A 31 0.76 2.70 -12.03
C GLU A 31 0.81 2.10 -10.63
N VAL A 32 0.48 0.82 -10.51
CA VAL A 32 0.42 0.14 -9.22
C VAL A 32 1.60 -0.82 -9.08
N VAL A 33 2.33 -0.70 -7.98
CA VAL A 33 3.43 -1.61 -7.65
C VAL A 33 2.99 -2.44 -6.45
N PRO A 34 2.62 -3.71 -6.65
CA PRO A 34 2.20 -4.57 -5.56
C PRO A 34 3.40 -5.23 -4.91
N VAL A 35 3.40 -5.27 -3.58
CA VAL A 35 4.42 -5.99 -2.82
C VAL A 35 3.74 -6.79 -1.72
N VAL A 36 4.42 -7.79 -1.18
CA VAL A 36 3.80 -8.74 -0.26
C VAL A 36 4.23 -8.57 1.19
N SER A 37 5.13 -7.64 1.46
CA SER A 37 5.63 -7.43 2.83
C SER A 37 6.01 -5.99 3.08
N GLY A 38 6.11 -5.64 4.37
CA GLY A 38 6.57 -4.32 4.75
C GLY A 38 8.00 -4.05 4.32
N GLN A 39 8.86 -5.05 4.41
CA GLN A 39 10.24 -4.89 3.99
C GLN A 39 10.34 -4.58 2.49
N ASP A 40 9.55 -5.27 1.69
CA ASP A 40 9.51 -5.00 0.25
C ASP A 40 9.03 -3.57 -0.02
N ALA A 41 8.04 -3.11 0.75
CA ALA A 41 7.53 -1.75 0.61
C ALA A 41 8.62 -0.72 0.93
N ILE A 42 9.37 -0.94 2.00
CA ILE A 42 10.47 -0.06 2.39
C ILE A 42 11.53 -0.02 1.28
N ASP A 43 11.91 -1.18 0.79
CA ASP A 43 12.91 -1.27 -0.27
C ASP A 43 12.47 -0.53 -1.53
N CYS A 44 11.20 -0.68 -1.90
CA CYS A 44 10.64 0.04 -3.04
C CYS A 44 10.70 1.56 -2.83
N CYS A 45 10.41 2.02 -1.63
CA CYS A 45 10.44 3.46 -1.34
C CYS A 45 11.85 4.03 -1.41
N LYS A 46 12.87 3.21 -1.18
CA LYS A 46 14.26 3.63 -1.33
C LYS A 46 14.67 3.75 -2.78
N GLU A 47 14.04 2.97 -3.65
CA GLU A 47 14.42 2.92 -5.07
C GLU A 47 13.59 3.80 -5.97
N GLN A 48 12.34 4.08 -5.59
CA GLN A 48 11.42 4.86 -6.43
C GLN A 48 10.51 5.73 -5.57
N SER A 49 9.90 6.71 -6.23
CA SER A 49 8.95 7.62 -5.60
C SER A 49 7.53 7.14 -5.85
N PHE A 50 6.66 7.38 -4.87
CA PHE A 50 5.24 7.05 -4.98
C PHE A 50 4.40 8.26 -4.61
N ASP A 51 3.19 8.31 -5.16
CA ASP A 51 2.25 9.40 -4.87
C ASP A 51 1.32 9.04 -3.72
N ILE A 52 1.10 7.75 -3.52
CA ILE A 52 0.31 7.25 -2.40
C ILE A 52 0.74 5.82 -2.10
N ILE A 53 0.62 5.43 -0.84
CA ILE A 53 1.01 4.09 -0.38
C ILE A 53 -0.14 3.49 0.41
N PHE A 54 -0.54 2.26 0.06
CA PHE A 54 -1.50 1.48 0.85
C PHE A 54 -0.73 0.39 1.59
N LEU A 55 -0.94 0.31 2.90
CA LEU A 55 -0.29 -0.69 3.75
C LEU A 55 -1.33 -1.52 4.48
N ASP A 56 -1.23 -2.84 4.37
CA ASP A 56 -2.03 -3.74 5.19
C ASP A 56 -1.47 -3.70 6.61
N GLU A 57 -2.36 -3.62 7.59
CA GLU A 57 -1.95 -3.59 8.98
C GLU A 57 -1.34 -4.90 9.44
N ASN A 58 -1.84 -6.02 8.92
CA ASN A 58 -1.42 -7.35 9.33
C ASN A 58 -0.58 -8.03 8.25
N MET A 59 0.74 -7.89 8.34
CA MET A 59 1.66 -8.55 7.43
C MET A 59 2.68 -9.32 8.24
N PRO A 60 3.15 -10.48 7.75
CA PRO A 60 4.21 -11.20 8.44
C PRO A 60 5.50 -10.40 8.44
N GLY A 61 6.26 -10.53 9.53
CA GLY A 61 7.47 -9.75 9.71
C GLY A 61 7.13 -8.38 10.24
N LEU A 62 7.41 -7.34 9.48
CA LEU A 62 7.08 -5.98 9.89
C LEU A 62 5.56 -5.76 9.81
N THR A 63 5.00 -5.22 10.87
CA THR A 63 3.59 -4.83 10.85
C THR A 63 3.41 -3.60 9.98
N GLY A 64 2.15 -3.27 9.68
CA GLY A 64 1.85 -2.06 8.93
C GLY A 64 2.37 -0.80 9.64
N LEU A 65 2.21 -0.74 10.97
CA LEU A 65 2.68 0.42 11.74
C LEU A 65 4.20 0.54 11.74
N GLU A 66 4.91 -0.58 11.87
CA GLU A 66 6.37 -0.57 11.80
C GLU A 66 6.84 -0.14 10.42
N THR A 67 6.19 -0.65 9.39
CA THR A 67 6.49 -0.29 8.01
C THR A 67 6.24 1.20 7.79
N LEU A 68 5.14 1.73 8.31
CA LEU A 68 4.81 3.14 8.20
C LEU A 68 5.91 4.02 8.81
N SER A 69 6.42 3.64 9.99
CA SER A 69 7.49 4.40 10.63
C SER A 69 8.72 4.50 9.74
N HIS A 70 9.12 3.39 9.14
CA HIS A 70 10.28 3.38 8.25
C HIS A 70 10.04 4.20 6.99
N ILE A 71 8.84 4.06 6.41
CA ILE A 71 8.51 4.81 5.20
C ILE A 71 8.48 6.31 5.46
N LYS A 72 7.98 6.73 6.62
CA LYS A 72 7.93 8.15 6.96
C LYS A 72 9.32 8.77 7.10
N GLU A 73 10.31 7.97 7.46
CA GLU A 73 11.69 8.44 7.47
C GLU A 73 12.26 8.65 6.07
N ILE A 74 11.84 7.79 5.14
CA ILE A 74 12.34 7.81 3.76
C ILE A 74 11.56 8.81 2.91
N ALA A 75 10.24 8.81 3.07
CA ALA A 75 9.33 9.60 2.24
C ALA A 75 8.29 10.30 3.12
N PRO A 76 8.69 11.34 3.87
CA PRO A 76 7.80 11.95 4.86
C PRO A 76 6.59 12.66 4.28
N ASN A 77 6.62 13.01 3.00
CA ASN A 77 5.54 13.76 2.38
C ASN A 77 4.53 12.90 1.62
N VAL A 78 4.76 11.60 1.52
CA VAL A 78 3.86 10.71 0.78
C VAL A 78 2.72 10.25 1.70
N PRO A 79 1.46 10.44 1.28
CA PRO A 79 0.34 9.94 2.09
C PRO A 79 0.34 8.42 2.14
N VAL A 80 0.09 7.89 3.32
CA VAL A 80 0.02 6.45 3.55
C VAL A 80 -1.35 6.11 4.11
N VAL A 81 -2.03 5.17 3.47
CA VAL A 81 -3.35 4.71 3.89
C VAL A 81 -3.20 3.31 4.50
N MET A 82 -3.63 3.18 5.75
CA MET A 82 -3.63 1.87 6.41
C MET A 82 -4.91 1.14 6.05
N VAL A 83 -4.76 -0.11 5.63
CA VAL A 83 -5.90 -0.96 5.30
C VAL A 83 -6.07 -1.97 6.43
N THR A 84 -7.21 -1.92 7.10
CA THR A 84 -7.45 -2.76 8.28
C THR A 84 -8.69 -3.63 8.05
N LYS A 85 -8.46 -4.89 7.71
CA LYS A 85 -9.55 -5.81 7.42
C LYS A 85 -10.34 -6.20 8.67
N SER A 86 -9.64 -6.40 9.77
CA SER A 86 -10.30 -6.80 11.02
C SER A 86 -11.12 -5.68 11.64
N GLU A 87 -10.70 -4.45 11.44
CA GLU A 87 -11.47 -3.31 11.95
C GLU A 87 -12.78 -3.15 11.21
N GLU A 88 -12.79 -3.43 9.93
CA GLU A 88 -14.00 -3.42 9.13
C GLU A 88 -15.02 -4.43 9.66
N GLU A 89 -14.56 -5.62 10.01
CA GLU A 89 -15.42 -6.64 10.62
C GLU A 89 -15.97 -6.19 11.95
N SER A 90 -15.15 -5.56 12.77
CA SER A 90 -15.58 -5.06 14.08
C SER A 90 -16.68 -4.03 13.94
N ILE A 91 -16.55 -3.13 13.00
CA ILE A 91 -17.57 -2.10 12.75
C ILE A 91 -18.88 -2.74 12.33
N MET A 92 -18.81 -3.71 11.46
CA MET A 92 -20.01 -4.42 10.99
C MET A 92 -20.69 -5.18 12.13
N ASN A 93 -19.92 -5.77 13.02
CA ASN A 93 -20.47 -6.50 14.15
C ASN A 93 -21.14 -5.60 15.17
N GLN A 94 -20.72 -4.37 15.24
CA GLN A 94 -21.30 -3.40 16.17
C GLN A 94 -22.58 -2.77 15.63
N ALA A 95 -22.73 -2.83 14.35
CA ALA A 95 -23.93 -2.30 13.72
C ALA A 95 -25.10 -3.28 13.89
#